data_b06daf245494ab966c8c325fd20f4cd2
#
_entry.id   b06daf245494ab966c8c325fd20f4cd2
#
_cell.length_a   1.000
_cell.length_b   1.000
_cell.length_c   1.000
_cell.angle_alpha   90.00
_cell.angle_beta   90.00
_cell.angle_gamma   90.00
#
_symmetry.space_group_name_H-M   'P 1'
#
loop_
_entity.id
_entity.type
_entity.pdbx_description
1 polymer ?
#
loop_
_entity_poly.entity_id
_entity_poly.type
_entity_poly.pdbx_seq_one_letter_code
_entity_poly.pdbx_strand_id
1 'polypeptide(L)'
;AGNPYLIDLDDLAKVGLLLPEEYQGIQWSTNPARVDYGLLYQKRFQVLKKAVDRLWANNKQAVQCFCDKESYWLEDYSLFMSLKSYFGGRPWKEWPEELRHRERESMSQAKAEMESDILFWKGVQFLFFEQWERLKSLAEAKGISIIGDIPIYVAEDSSDVWAHPDQFQMDADLHPTRVAGCPPDGFSADGQLWGNPLFNW
;
A
#
# COMPACT_ATOMS: atom_id res chain seq x y z
N ALA A 1 -4.13 3.06 -2.96
CA ALA A 1 -3.93 1.67 -2.52
C ALA A 1 -4.70 1.38 -1.23
N GLY A 2 -5.18 0.14 -1.09
CA GLY A 2 -5.86 -0.33 0.12
C GLY A 2 -4.88 -0.66 1.24
N ASN A 3 -5.29 -0.44 2.50
CA ASN A 3 -4.47 -0.77 3.65
C ASN A 3 -4.54 -2.27 3.98
N PRO A 4 -3.44 -3.04 3.86
CA PRO A 4 -3.43 -4.49 4.10
C PRO A 4 -3.84 -4.90 5.52
N TYR A 5 -3.69 -4.01 6.49
CA TYR A 5 -4.09 -4.28 7.87
C TYR A 5 -5.61 -4.37 8.07
N LEU A 6 -6.40 -3.87 7.12
CA LEU A 6 -7.86 -3.92 7.16
C LEU A 6 -8.44 -5.17 6.48
N ILE A 7 -7.63 -6.02 5.86
CA ILE A 7 -8.11 -7.28 5.26
C ILE A 7 -8.61 -8.21 6.37
N ASP A 8 -9.84 -8.65 6.30
CA ASP A 8 -10.44 -9.59 7.26
C ASP A 8 -9.95 -11.02 6.98
N LEU A 9 -9.24 -11.62 7.96
CA LEU A 9 -8.69 -12.97 7.83
C LEU A 9 -9.75 -14.05 7.97
N ASP A 10 -10.80 -13.83 8.77
CA ASP A 10 -11.92 -14.76 8.89
C ASP A 10 -12.68 -14.88 7.56
N ASP A 11 -12.78 -13.77 6.85
CA ASP A 11 -13.40 -13.75 5.54
C ASP A 11 -12.54 -14.50 4.49
N LEU A 12 -11.21 -14.38 4.56
CA LEU A 12 -10.32 -15.18 3.73
C LEU A 12 -10.42 -16.70 4.03
N ALA A 13 -10.66 -17.05 5.28
CA ALA A 13 -10.88 -18.44 5.66
C ALA A 13 -12.21 -18.98 5.12
N LYS A 14 -13.28 -18.19 5.17
CA LYS A 14 -14.61 -18.56 4.60
C LYS A 14 -14.53 -18.90 3.11
N VAL A 15 -13.67 -18.20 2.38
CA VAL A 15 -13.48 -18.43 0.93
C VAL A 15 -12.34 -19.43 0.61
N GLY A 16 -11.79 -20.10 1.63
CA GLY A 16 -10.79 -21.17 1.48
C GLY A 16 -9.36 -20.68 1.17
N LEU A 17 -9.08 -19.37 1.33
CA LEU A 17 -7.74 -18.83 1.12
C LEU A 17 -6.85 -18.95 2.36
N LEU A 18 -7.44 -19.13 3.55
CA LEU A 18 -6.72 -19.41 4.80
C LEU A 18 -7.36 -20.59 5.52
N LEU A 19 -6.56 -21.27 6.32
CA LEU A 19 -7.05 -22.24 7.30
C LEU A 19 -7.10 -21.57 8.68
N PRO A 20 -8.10 -21.85 9.54
CA PRO A 20 -8.23 -21.26 10.88
C PRO A 20 -6.96 -21.38 11.72
N GLU A 21 -6.29 -22.50 11.69
CA GLU A 21 -5.04 -22.78 12.42
C GLU A 21 -3.85 -21.91 11.96
N GLU A 22 -3.93 -21.27 10.81
CA GLU A 22 -2.86 -20.42 10.29
C GLU A 22 -2.86 -19.00 10.87
N TYR A 23 -3.94 -18.57 11.52
CA TYR A 23 -4.04 -17.20 12.05
C TYR A 23 -4.73 -17.06 13.41
N GLN A 24 -5.66 -17.96 13.78
CA GLN A 24 -6.43 -17.82 15.02
C GLN A 24 -5.59 -17.95 16.29
N GLY A 25 -4.53 -18.76 16.26
CA GLY A 25 -3.58 -18.92 17.37
C GLY A 25 -2.53 -17.81 17.49
N ILE A 26 -2.53 -16.84 16.57
CA ILE A 26 -1.54 -15.77 16.58
C ILE A 26 -1.95 -14.67 17.56
N GLN A 27 -1.06 -14.33 18.47
CA GLN A 27 -1.22 -13.15 19.32
C GLN A 27 -0.98 -11.89 18.51
N TRP A 28 -2.05 -11.15 18.21
CA TRP A 28 -2.00 -9.91 17.42
C TRP A 28 -1.74 -8.65 18.24
N SER A 29 -1.95 -8.72 19.55
CA SER A 29 -1.66 -7.63 20.50
C SER A 29 -1.39 -8.21 21.87
N THR A 30 -0.59 -7.53 22.67
CA THR A 30 -0.38 -7.81 24.09
C THR A 30 -1.53 -7.28 24.97
N ASN A 31 -2.32 -6.33 24.46
CA ASN A 31 -3.49 -5.76 25.12
C ASN A 31 -4.67 -5.74 24.12
N PRO A 32 -5.77 -6.48 24.38
CA PRO A 32 -6.90 -6.56 23.44
C PRO A 32 -7.64 -5.23 23.23
N ALA A 33 -7.43 -4.24 24.10
CA ALA A 33 -8.01 -2.91 23.95
C ALA A 33 -7.14 -1.95 23.09
N ARG A 34 -6.00 -2.40 22.61
CA ARG A 34 -5.09 -1.58 21.81
C ARG A 34 -4.53 -2.36 20.64
N VAL A 35 -4.38 -1.67 19.51
CA VAL A 35 -3.69 -2.22 18.34
C VAL A 35 -2.18 -2.17 18.56
N ASP A 36 -1.50 -3.31 18.40
CA ASP A 36 -0.04 -3.40 18.41
C ASP A 36 0.47 -3.46 16.96
N TYR A 37 0.78 -2.31 16.40
CA TYR A 37 1.25 -2.20 15.02
C TYR A 37 2.59 -2.92 14.79
N GLY A 38 3.45 -3.04 15.79
CA GLY A 38 4.70 -3.78 15.69
C GLY A 38 4.46 -5.27 15.48
N LEU A 39 3.57 -5.86 16.28
CA LEU A 39 3.16 -7.27 16.11
C LEU A 39 2.42 -7.50 14.79
N LEU A 40 1.54 -6.58 14.39
CA LEU A 40 0.86 -6.66 13.10
C LEU A 40 1.86 -6.65 11.95
N TYR A 41 2.81 -5.72 11.95
CA TYR A 41 3.84 -5.63 10.92
C TYR A 41 4.66 -6.93 10.81
N GLN A 42 5.05 -7.51 11.93
CA GLN A 42 5.87 -8.74 11.94
C GLN A 42 5.12 -9.99 11.47
N LYS A 43 3.82 -10.11 11.79
CA LYS A 43 3.07 -11.37 11.65
C LYS A 43 2.08 -11.38 10.50
N ARG A 44 1.45 -10.24 10.21
CA ARG A 44 0.31 -10.18 9.30
C ARG A 44 0.67 -10.54 7.87
N PHE A 45 1.79 -10.04 7.39
CA PHE A 45 2.23 -10.30 6.02
C PHE A 45 2.60 -11.76 5.78
N GLN A 46 3.06 -12.48 6.79
CA GLN A 46 3.31 -13.92 6.70
C GLN A 46 2.01 -14.71 6.49
N VAL A 47 0.92 -14.30 7.15
CA VAL A 47 -0.40 -14.91 6.97
C VAL A 47 -0.97 -14.54 5.60
N LEU A 48 -0.91 -13.26 5.22
CA LEU A 48 -1.37 -12.80 3.90
C LEU A 48 -0.61 -13.46 2.76
N LYS A 49 0.68 -13.79 2.93
CA LYS A 49 1.45 -14.51 1.91
C LYS A 49 0.82 -15.86 1.57
N LYS A 50 0.40 -16.63 2.58
CA LYS A 50 -0.29 -17.91 2.35
C LYS A 50 -1.60 -17.76 1.61
N ALA A 51 -2.38 -16.72 1.97
CA ALA A 51 -3.65 -16.42 1.28
C ALA A 51 -3.41 -16.04 -0.18
N VAL A 52 -2.41 -15.20 -0.45
CA VAL A 52 -2.07 -14.75 -1.80
C VAL A 52 -1.53 -15.91 -2.66
N ASP A 53 -0.71 -16.80 -2.10
CA ASP A 53 -0.21 -17.97 -2.83
C ASP A 53 -1.38 -18.87 -3.29
N ARG A 54 -2.36 -19.12 -2.40
CA ARG A 54 -3.59 -19.86 -2.77
C ARG A 54 -4.47 -19.10 -3.74
N LEU A 55 -4.56 -17.79 -3.59
CA LEU A 55 -5.32 -16.93 -4.50
C LEU A 55 -4.81 -17.05 -5.93
N TRP A 56 -3.50 -16.92 -6.15
CA TRP A 56 -2.90 -17.05 -7.48
C TRP A 56 -3.04 -18.46 -8.06
N ALA A 57 -2.99 -19.48 -7.20
CA ALA A 57 -3.19 -20.87 -7.63
C ALA A 57 -4.63 -21.14 -8.08
N ASN A 58 -5.62 -20.58 -7.38
CA ASN A 58 -7.03 -20.94 -7.58
C ASN A 58 -7.82 -19.95 -8.45
N ASN A 59 -7.46 -18.65 -8.41
CA ASN A 59 -8.25 -17.55 -8.98
C ASN A 59 -7.41 -16.65 -9.90
N LYS A 60 -6.38 -17.19 -10.55
CA LYS A 60 -5.42 -16.43 -11.37
C LYS A 60 -6.09 -15.46 -12.34
N GLN A 61 -7.15 -15.91 -13.04
CA GLN A 61 -7.82 -15.10 -14.04
C GLN A 61 -8.50 -13.85 -13.44
N ALA A 62 -9.15 -13.98 -12.28
CA ALA A 62 -9.80 -12.85 -11.61
C ALA A 62 -8.76 -11.83 -11.13
N VAL A 63 -7.65 -12.32 -10.54
CA VAL A 63 -6.55 -11.44 -10.11
C VAL A 63 -5.92 -10.73 -11.30
N GLN A 64 -5.69 -11.43 -12.41
CA GLN A 64 -5.14 -10.81 -13.63
C GLN A 64 -6.08 -9.74 -14.19
N CYS A 65 -7.38 -9.98 -14.25
CA CYS A 65 -8.36 -8.99 -14.69
C CYS A 65 -8.33 -7.73 -13.81
N PHE A 66 -8.21 -7.89 -12.50
CA PHE A 66 -8.02 -6.77 -11.57
C PHE A 66 -6.70 -6.03 -11.84
N CYS A 67 -5.60 -6.75 -12.03
CA CYS A 67 -4.30 -6.15 -12.32
C CYS A 67 -4.33 -5.34 -13.62
N ASP A 68 -4.99 -5.85 -14.66
CA ASP A 68 -5.12 -5.16 -15.95
C ASP A 68 -5.96 -3.89 -15.81
N LYS A 69 -7.08 -3.96 -15.08
CA LYS A 69 -7.96 -2.82 -14.81
C LYS A 69 -7.28 -1.72 -14.00
N GLU A 70 -6.52 -2.10 -13.00
CA GLU A 70 -5.88 -1.19 -12.04
C GLU A 70 -4.41 -0.89 -12.37
N SER A 71 -3.94 -1.30 -13.56
CA SER A 71 -2.53 -1.23 -13.98
C SER A 71 -1.92 0.17 -13.86
N TYR A 72 -2.71 1.23 -14.04
CA TYR A 72 -2.28 2.63 -14.03
C TYR A 72 -1.63 3.08 -12.70
N TRP A 73 -1.92 2.39 -11.58
CA TRP A 73 -1.29 2.66 -10.29
C TRP A 73 -0.66 1.41 -9.67
N LEU A 74 -1.24 0.23 -9.91
CA LEU A 74 -0.89 -1.01 -9.23
C LEU A 74 0.51 -1.52 -9.62
N GLU A 75 0.93 -1.27 -10.86
CA GLU A 75 2.27 -1.65 -11.34
C GLU A 75 3.36 -0.92 -10.56
N ASP A 76 3.25 0.39 -10.45
CA ASP A 76 4.23 1.20 -9.71
C ASP A 76 4.15 0.95 -8.21
N TYR A 77 2.95 0.84 -7.65
CA TYR A 77 2.76 0.53 -6.24
C TYR A 77 3.38 -0.82 -5.85
N SER A 78 3.11 -1.88 -6.62
CA SER A 78 3.61 -3.22 -6.28
C SER A 78 5.14 -3.30 -6.38
N LEU A 79 5.74 -2.68 -7.39
CA LEU A 79 7.18 -2.60 -7.51
C LEU A 79 7.80 -1.74 -6.39
N PHE A 80 7.22 -0.57 -6.08
CA PHE A 80 7.66 0.27 -4.98
C PHE A 80 7.68 -0.49 -3.65
N MET A 81 6.62 -1.21 -3.33
CA MET A 81 6.52 -1.99 -2.10
C MET A 81 7.50 -3.16 -2.05
N SER A 82 7.79 -3.76 -3.20
CA SER A 82 8.81 -4.82 -3.32
C SER A 82 10.21 -4.26 -3.06
N LEU A 83 10.56 -3.14 -3.68
CA LEU A 83 11.81 -2.41 -3.42
C LEU A 83 11.91 -1.94 -1.97
N LYS A 84 10.82 -1.41 -1.41
CA LYS A 84 10.74 -1.04 0.02
C LYS A 84 11.10 -2.21 0.93
N SER A 85 10.56 -3.38 0.65
CA SER A 85 10.85 -4.60 1.41
C SER A 85 12.31 -5.03 1.24
N TYR A 86 12.83 -5.02 0.02
CA TYR A 86 14.20 -5.37 -0.32
C TYR A 86 15.23 -4.47 0.39
N PHE A 87 14.97 -3.16 0.43
CA PHE A 87 15.83 -2.18 1.13
C PHE A 87 15.51 -2.03 2.62
N GLY A 88 14.78 -2.97 3.23
CA GLY A 88 14.52 -2.97 4.67
C GLY A 88 13.69 -1.78 5.17
N GLY A 89 12.80 -1.26 4.34
CA GLY A 89 11.91 -0.13 4.67
C GLY A 89 12.54 1.25 4.51
N ARG A 90 13.78 1.36 4.02
CA ARG A 90 14.44 2.65 3.79
C ARG A 90 13.62 3.54 2.85
N PRO A 91 13.63 4.86 3.06
CA PRO A 91 13.04 5.81 2.12
C PRO A 91 13.58 5.61 0.70
N TRP A 92 12.73 5.78 -0.32
CA TRP A 92 13.14 5.58 -1.71
C TRP A 92 14.28 6.53 -2.14
N LYS A 93 14.44 7.66 -1.49
CA LYS A 93 15.55 8.59 -1.71
C LYS A 93 16.92 8.03 -1.31
N GLU A 94 16.95 7.01 -0.48
CA GLU A 94 18.18 6.32 -0.08
C GLU A 94 18.49 5.11 -0.95
N TRP A 95 17.65 4.82 -1.98
CA TRP A 95 17.90 3.75 -2.92
C TRP A 95 19.02 4.14 -3.92
N PRO A 96 19.61 3.17 -4.65
CA PRO A 96 20.53 3.46 -5.73
C PRO A 96 19.97 4.48 -6.73
N GLU A 97 20.84 5.29 -7.28
CA GLU A 97 20.48 6.43 -8.14
C GLU A 97 19.63 6.01 -9.33
N GLU A 98 19.98 4.91 -9.97
CA GLU A 98 19.26 4.33 -11.10
C GLU A 98 17.83 3.89 -10.76
N LEU A 99 17.58 3.47 -9.52
CA LEU A 99 16.22 3.14 -9.06
C LEU A 99 15.45 4.39 -8.61
N ARG A 100 16.13 5.40 -8.05
CA ARG A 100 15.52 6.69 -7.72
C ARG A 100 15.02 7.40 -8.98
N HIS A 101 15.84 7.42 -10.03
CA HIS A 101 15.52 8.04 -11.32
C HIS A 101 14.75 7.11 -12.26
N ARG A 102 14.43 5.89 -11.82
CA ARG A 102 13.63 4.91 -12.58
C ARG A 102 14.23 4.59 -13.95
N GLU A 103 15.56 4.42 -14.02
CA GLU A 103 16.24 4.07 -15.26
C GLU A 103 15.69 2.77 -15.84
N ARG A 104 15.45 2.76 -17.14
CA ARG A 104 14.70 1.69 -17.83
C ARG A 104 15.29 0.29 -17.59
N GLU A 105 16.61 0.17 -17.65
CA GLU A 105 17.27 -1.13 -17.47
C GLU A 105 17.15 -1.62 -16.04
N SER A 106 17.44 -0.76 -15.06
CA SER A 106 17.34 -1.07 -13.64
C SER A 106 15.91 -1.39 -13.22
N MET A 107 14.90 -0.70 -13.79
CA MET A 107 13.49 -1.00 -13.58
C MET A 107 13.11 -2.37 -14.17
N SER A 108 13.62 -2.71 -15.35
CA SER A 108 13.36 -4.02 -15.97
C SER A 108 13.98 -5.15 -15.16
N GLN A 109 15.22 -4.96 -14.72
CA GLN A 109 15.91 -5.93 -13.86
C GLN A 109 15.19 -6.11 -12.53
N ALA A 110 14.83 -5.02 -11.82
CA ALA A 110 14.11 -5.08 -10.57
C ALA A 110 12.76 -5.81 -10.70
N LYS A 111 12.01 -5.57 -11.78
CA LYS A 111 10.77 -6.30 -12.06
C LYS A 111 10.99 -7.81 -12.23
N ALA A 112 12.04 -8.21 -12.91
CA ALA A 112 12.35 -9.62 -13.12
C ALA A 112 12.82 -10.30 -11.81
N GLU A 113 13.68 -9.64 -11.04
CA GLU A 113 14.21 -10.18 -9.79
C GLU A 113 13.18 -10.26 -8.68
N MET A 114 12.19 -9.36 -8.67
CA MET A 114 11.18 -9.23 -7.61
C MET A 114 9.79 -9.70 -8.05
N GLU A 115 9.67 -10.51 -9.10
CA GLU A 115 8.38 -10.95 -9.64
C GLU A 115 7.47 -11.54 -8.55
N SER A 116 8.00 -12.40 -7.68
CA SER A 116 7.24 -13.02 -6.59
C SER A 116 6.68 -11.99 -5.59
N ASP A 117 7.47 -10.98 -5.25
CA ASP A 117 7.05 -9.93 -4.32
C ASP A 117 6.03 -8.99 -4.96
N ILE A 118 6.21 -8.67 -6.23
CA ILE A 118 5.25 -7.89 -7.02
C ILE A 118 3.91 -8.61 -7.08
N LEU A 119 3.90 -9.92 -7.36
CA LEU A 119 2.69 -10.73 -7.36
C LEU A 119 2.04 -10.78 -5.97
N PHE A 120 2.84 -10.83 -4.91
CA PHE A 120 2.32 -10.73 -3.54
C PHE A 120 1.57 -9.42 -3.31
N TRP A 121 2.18 -8.27 -3.60
CA TRP A 121 1.53 -6.98 -3.39
C TRP A 121 0.30 -6.77 -4.27
N LYS A 122 0.31 -7.25 -5.51
CA LYS A 122 -0.87 -7.27 -6.39
C LYS A 122 -2.01 -8.10 -5.79
N GLY A 123 -1.70 -9.30 -5.30
CA GLY A 123 -2.68 -10.16 -4.64
C GLY A 123 -3.25 -9.55 -3.36
N VAL A 124 -2.43 -8.91 -2.54
CA VAL A 124 -2.87 -8.18 -1.34
C VAL A 124 -3.86 -7.08 -1.70
N GLN A 125 -3.59 -6.29 -2.74
CA GLN A 125 -4.52 -5.25 -3.18
C GLN A 125 -5.82 -5.85 -3.73
N PHE A 126 -5.76 -6.92 -4.50
CA PHE A 126 -6.95 -7.63 -4.94
C PHE A 126 -7.83 -8.05 -3.75
N LEU A 127 -7.25 -8.70 -2.73
CA LEU A 127 -7.98 -9.14 -1.53
C LEU A 127 -8.64 -7.97 -0.79
N PHE A 128 -7.94 -6.85 -0.67
CA PHE A 128 -8.50 -5.65 -0.07
C PHE A 128 -9.71 -5.13 -0.86
N PHE A 129 -9.56 -4.96 -2.16
CA PHE A 129 -10.62 -4.39 -2.99
C PHE A 129 -11.83 -5.31 -3.12
N GLU A 130 -11.65 -6.63 -3.14
CA GLU A 130 -12.75 -7.59 -3.08
C GLU A 130 -13.60 -7.43 -1.79
N GLN A 131 -12.96 -7.27 -0.65
CA GLN A 131 -13.66 -7.05 0.61
C GLN A 131 -14.28 -5.66 0.69
N TRP A 132 -13.61 -4.66 0.17
CA TRP A 132 -14.12 -3.29 0.11
C TRP A 132 -15.37 -3.16 -0.78
N GLU A 133 -15.37 -3.78 -1.97
CA GLU A 133 -16.53 -3.77 -2.85
C GLU A 133 -17.73 -4.48 -2.22
N ARG A 134 -17.51 -5.59 -1.53
CA ARG A 134 -18.59 -6.27 -0.78
C ARG A 134 -19.14 -5.39 0.34
N LEU A 135 -18.29 -4.70 1.08
CA LEU A 135 -18.73 -3.76 2.12
C LEU A 135 -19.56 -2.62 1.54
N LYS A 136 -19.11 -2.02 0.43
CA LYS A 136 -19.87 -0.96 -0.26
C LYS A 136 -21.24 -1.46 -0.73
N SER A 137 -21.28 -2.61 -1.38
CA SER A 137 -22.53 -3.22 -1.85
C SER A 137 -23.50 -3.51 -0.71
N LEU A 138 -23.00 -3.98 0.45
CA LEU A 138 -23.82 -4.19 1.63
C LEU A 138 -24.36 -2.88 2.21
N ALA A 139 -23.55 -1.83 2.27
CA ALA A 139 -23.97 -0.51 2.72
C ALA A 139 -25.08 0.05 1.81
N GLU A 140 -24.88 0.00 0.50
CA GLU A 140 -25.84 0.45 -0.51
C GLU A 140 -27.16 -0.30 -0.41
N ALA A 141 -27.13 -1.62 -0.27
CA ALA A 141 -28.33 -2.44 -0.10
C ALA A 141 -29.13 -2.11 1.18
N LYS A 142 -28.47 -1.48 2.16
CA LYS A 142 -29.09 -1.00 3.40
C LYS A 142 -29.45 0.48 3.38
N GLY A 143 -29.27 1.17 2.25
CA GLY A 143 -29.49 2.62 2.13
C GLY A 143 -28.46 3.47 2.91
N ILE A 144 -27.28 2.93 3.20
CA ILE A 144 -26.21 3.63 3.91
C ILE A 144 -25.22 4.18 2.88
N SER A 145 -25.02 5.49 2.89
CA SER A 145 -24.00 6.15 2.07
C SER A 145 -22.67 6.22 2.84
N ILE A 146 -21.58 5.84 2.19
CA ILE A 146 -20.21 6.00 2.73
C ILE A 146 -19.67 7.32 2.22
N ILE A 147 -19.35 8.24 3.14
CA ILE A 147 -18.66 9.49 2.84
C ILE A 147 -17.18 9.28 3.12
N GLY A 148 -16.39 9.38 2.07
CA GLY A 148 -14.93 9.30 2.16
C GLY A 148 -14.29 10.67 2.22
N ASP A 149 -13.01 10.69 2.56
CA ASP A 149 -12.15 11.88 2.48
C ASP A 149 -11.12 11.69 1.37
N ILE A 150 -10.69 12.79 0.76
CA ILE A 150 -9.65 12.78 -0.27
C ILE A 150 -8.36 13.22 0.40
N PRO A 151 -7.29 12.40 0.38
CA PRO A 151 -5.98 12.85 0.84
C PRO A 151 -5.48 13.94 -0.10
N ILE A 152 -5.45 15.19 0.38
CA ILE A 152 -5.01 16.35 -0.41
C ILE A 152 -3.48 16.40 -0.59
N TYR A 153 -2.75 15.63 0.19
CA TYR A 153 -1.30 15.47 0.08
C TYR A 153 -0.93 13.99 0.21
N VAL A 154 0.19 13.63 -0.41
CA VAL A 154 0.79 12.29 -0.28
C VAL A 154 2.09 12.37 0.51
N ALA A 155 2.50 11.26 1.11
CA ALA A 155 3.80 11.21 1.76
C ALA A 155 4.94 11.32 0.73
N GLU A 156 6.02 12.01 1.09
CA GLU A 156 7.21 12.07 0.25
C GLU A 156 7.76 10.67 -0.06
N ASP A 157 7.76 9.79 0.94
CA ASP A 157 8.14 8.39 0.80
C ASP A 157 6.93 7.53 0.41
N SER A 158 6.47 7.73 -0.84
CA SER A 158 5.32 7.03 -1.43
C SER A 158 5.59 6.60 -2.87
N SER A 159 4.82 5.63 -3.34
CA SER A 159 4.83 5.19 -4.74
C SER A 159 4.47 6.31 -5.69
N ASP A 160 3.56 7.21 -5.29
CA ASP A 160 3.08 8.32 -6.12
C ASP A 160 4.21 9.31 -6.41
N VAL A 161 4.94 9.73 -5.38
CA VAL A 161 6.06 10.68 -5.54
C VAL A 161 7.22 10.02 -6.28
N TRP A 162 7.53 8.76 -5.99
CA TRP A 162 8.58 8.03 -6.68
C TRP A 162 8.27 7.78 -8.16
N ALA A 163 7.01 7.45 -8.48
CA ALA A 163 6.60 7.12 -9.84
C ALA A 163 6.41 8.36 -10.72
N HIS A 164 5.93 9.46 -10.13
CA HIS A 164 5.53 10.67 -10.83
C HIS A 164 6.09 11.93 -10.18
N PRO A 165 7.42 12.06 -10.02
CA PRO A 165 8.03 13.22 -9.36
C PRO A 165 7.76 14.56 -10.11
N ASP A 166 7.45 14.50 -11.40
CA ASP A 166 7.05 15.61 -12.24
C ASP A 166 5.72 16.28 -11.84
N GLN A 167 4.86 15.53 -11.12
CA GLN A 167 3.62 16.07 -10.56
C GLN A 167 3.83 16.89 -9.28
N PHE A 168 5.04 16.93 -8.76
CA PHE A 168 5.38 17.62 -7.51
C PHE A 168 6.46 18.67 -7.73
N GLN A 169 6.50 19.65 -6.83
CA GLN A 169 7.53 20.71 -6.85
C GLN A 169 8.86 20.15 -6.31
N MET A 170 9.62 19.49 -7.18
CA MET A 170 10.90 18.86 -6.89
C MET A 170 12.05 19.64 -7.56
N ASP A 171 13.25 19.54 -6.98
CA ASP A 171 14.50 19.92 -7.63
C ASP A 171 15.07 18.79 -8.50
N ALA A 172 16.24 19.01 -9.10
CA ALA A 172 16.90 18.02 -9.96
C ALA A 172 17.36 16.77 -9.22
N ASP A 173 17.56 16.88 -7.90
CA ASP A 173 17.96 15.76 -7.03
C ASP A 173 16.75 15.08 -6.39
N LEU A 174 15.55 15.38 -6.88
CA LEU A 174 14.26 14.85 -6.41
C LEU A 174 13.92 15.24 -4.95
N HIS A 175 14.43 16.38 -4.46
CA HIS A 175 14.00 16.92 -3.17
C HIS A 175 12.85 17.92 -3.35
N PRO A 176 11.84 17.89 -2.44
CA PRO A 176 10.79 18.89 -2.47
C PRO A 176 11.35 20.30 -2.31
N THR A 177 11.05 21.18 -3.27
CA THR A 177 11.42 22.60 -3.18
C THR A 177 10.49 23.35 -2.23
N ARG A 178 9.28 22.84 -2.03
CA ARG A 178 8.27 23.34 -1.10
C ARG A 178 7.48 22.18 -0.51
N VAL A 179 7.09 22.34 0.75
CA VAL A 179 6.31 21.33 1.49
C VAL A 179 5.06 21.94 2.11
N ALA A 180 4.07 21.10 2.36
CA ALA A 180 2.82 21.48 3.00
C ALA A 180 2.98 21.75 4.49
N GLY A 181 2.15 22.64 4.99
CA GLY A 181 2.02 22.99 6.39
C GLY A 181 0.83 23.93 6.60
N CYS A 182 0.56 24.30 7.83
CA CYS A 182 -0.43 25.33 8.14
C CYS A 182 0.15 26.40 9.07
N PRO A 183 -0.32 27.66 8.96
CA PRO A 183 0.08 28.73 9.87
C PRO A 183 -0.42 28.48 11.29
N PRO A 184 0.06 29.26 12.29
CA PRO A 184 -0.48 29.22 13.63
C PRO A 184 -1.99 29.39 13.68
N ASP A 185 -2.63 28.56 14.52
CA ASP A 185 -4.08 28.56 14.73
C ASP A 185 -4.41 28.34 16.22
N GLY A 186 -5.71 28.15 16.53
CA GLY A 186 -6.17 27.90 17.89
C GLY A 186 -5.71 26.57 18.50
N PHE A 187 -5.17 25.63 17.70
CA PHE A 187 -4.70 24.32 18.13
C PHE A 187 -3.17 24.24 18.17
N SER A 188 -2.45 25.05 17.39
CA SER A 188 -1.00 25.07 17.32
C SER A 188 -0.50 26.53 17.23
N ALA A 189 0.11 27.01 18.33
CA ALA A 189 0.62 28.39 18.40
C ALA A 189 1.75 28.67 17.40
N ASP A 190 2.52 27.64 17.01
CA ASP A 190 3.65 27.74 16.07
C ASP A 190 3.30 27.27 14.65
N GLY A 191 2.04 26.89 14.40
CA GLY A 191 1.61 26.22 13.17
C GLY A 191 2.09 24.80 13.09
N GLN A 192 1.96 24.19 11.89
CA GLN A 192 2.38 22.79 11.67
C GLN A 192 3.15 22.70 10.35
N LEU A 193 4.26 21.98 10.36
CA LEU A 193 5.00 21.60 9.17
C LEU A 193 4.73 20.12 8.89
N TRP A 194 3.96 19.82 7.84
CA TRP A 194 3.57 18.44 7.54
C TRP A 194 4.62 17.70 6.70
N GLY A 195 5.43 18.44 5.92
CA GLY A 195 6.53 17.86 5.15
C GLY A 195 6.12 17.17 3.83
N ASN A 196 4.84 17.12 3.51
CA ASN A 196 4.38 16.54 2.25
C ASN A 196 4.78 17.44 1.06
N PRO A 197 5.28 16.89 -0.05
CA PRO A 197 5.59 17.69 -1.22
C PRO A 197 4.33 18.34 -1.81
N LEU A 198 4.46 19.56 -2.32
CA LEU A 198 3.37 20.25 -3.00
C LEU A 198 3.25 19.81 -4.45
N PHE A 199 2.02 19.73 -4.96
CA PHE A 199 1.76 19.46 -6.36
C PHE A 199 2.25 20.60 -7.26
N ASN A 200 2.65 20.25 -8.47
CA ASN A 200 3.07 21.16 -9.52
C ASN A 200 1.86 21.38 -10.46
N TRP A 201 0.99 22.34 -10.07
CA TRP A 201 -0.23 22.70 -10.80
C TRP A 201 0.06 23.42 -12.12
#